data_230fb7488682c5bb6844a65fc0e150e3
#
_entry.id   230fb7488682c5bb6844a65fc0e150e3
#
_cell.length_a   1.000
_cell.length_b   1.000
_cell.length_c   1.000
_cell.angle_alpha   90.00
_cell.angle_beta   90.00
_cell.angle_gamma   90.00
#
_symmetry.space_group_name_H-M   'P 1'
#
loop_
_entity.id
_entity.type
_entity.pdbx_description
1 polymer ?
#
loop_
_entity_poly.entity_id
_entity_poly.type
_entity_poly.pdbx_seq_one_letter_code
_entity_poly.pdbx_strand_id
1 'polypeptide(L)'
;MRSASPSTIADLPTPGSTEEEEDDDDEVPSGNDRQRQEPRQEQRRSGGRNSADTPTLDKFGNDITRAAEEGRLYPVVGREKEIERLAQVLSLRKKNNPVLIGEPGVGKSAIVEGLALRIVQRKVSRILFDKRVVSLDMASIVAGTKYRGQF
;
A
#
# COMPACT_ATOMS: atom_id res chain seq x y z
N MET A 1 -46.81 4.91 -32.65
CA MET A 1 -46.46 4.43 -34.01
C MET A 1 -45.03 4.00 -33.95
N ARG A 2 -44.83 2.72 -33.83
CA ARG A 2 -44.25 1.80 -34.85
C ARG A 2 -42.81 2.22 -35.18
N SER A 3 -41.81 1.41 -35.17
CA SER A 3 -41.57 -0.03 -35.10
C SER A 3 -40.08 -0.24 -35.34
N ALA A 4 -39.54 -1.13 -34.58
CA ALA A 4 -39.00 -2.39 -35.04
C ALA A 4 -37.53 -2.41 -35.51
N SER A 5 -36.79 -3.28 -34.83
CA SER A 5 -35.58 -4.01 -35.23
C SER A 5 -35.77 -4.75 -36.56
N PRO A 6 -34.78 -5.33 -37.22
CA PRO A 6 -34.08 -6.51 -36.74
C PRO A 6 -32.60 -6.68 -37.17
N SER A 7 -31.80 -7.43 -36.41
CA SER A 7 -31.21 -8.75 -36.66
C SER A 7 -30.63 -9.07 -38.04
N THR A 8 -29.41 -9.61 -38.05
CA THR A 8 -28.95 -10.76 -38.83
C THR A 8 -27.43 -10.89 -38.65
N ILE A 9 -26.86 -11.81 -37.91
CA ILE A 9 -26.57 -13.25 -38.10
C ILE A 9 -25.80 -13.57 -39.39
N ALA A 10 -24.76 -14.36 -39.17
CA ALA A 10 -24.03 -15.29 -40.02
C ALA A 10 -22.80 -14.69 -40.72
N ASP A 11 -21.65 -15.28 -40.83
CA ASP A 11 -21.38 -16.69 -41.07
C ASP A 11 -19.89 -17.00 -40.83
N LEU A 12 -19.58 -18.14 -40.29
CA LEU A 12 -18.30 -18.84 -40.31
C LEU A 12 -18.11 -19.54 -41.66
N PRO A 13 -16.91 -19.79 -42.12
CA PRO A 13 -16.46 -21.19 -42.19
C PRO A 13 -14.99 -21.46 -41.86
N THR A 14 -14.75 -22.54 -41.20
CA THR A 14 -13.62 -23.46 -41.28
C THR A 14 -13.93 -24.47 -42.42
N PRO A 15 -13.06 -25.43 -42.83
CA PRO A 15 -11.68 -25.81 -42.49
C PRO A 15 -10.84 -26.29 -43.69
N GLY A 16 -9.68 -26.88 -43.42
CA GLY A 16 -8.91 -27.71 -44.39
C GLY A 16 -7.43 -27.67 -44.08
N SER A 17 -6.88 -28.57 -43.30
CA SER A 17 -6.32 -29.90 -43.56
C SER A 17 -5.33 -29.97 -44.72
N THR A 18 -4.21 -30.50 -44.41
CA THR A 18 -3.42 -31.69 -44.81
C THR A 18 -1.96 -31.42 -44.76
N GLU A 19 -1.21 -32.12 -43.92
CA GLU A 19 -0.40 -33.36 -44.19
C GLU A 19 0.90 -33.07 -44.87
N GLU A 20 1.91 -33.50 -44.34
CA GLU A 20 2.85 -34.66 -44.17
C GLU A 20 4.21 -34.20 -44.66
N GLU A 21 5.36 -34.65 -44.32
CA GLU A 21 5.97 -35.79 -43.64
C GLU A 21 7.48 -35.49 -43.47
N GLU A 22 8.11 -36.09 -42.44
CA GLU A 22 9.30 -36.92 -42.36
C GLU A 22 10.62 -36.30 -42.90
N ASP A 23 11.77 -36.51 -42.39
CA ASP A 23 12.46 -37.50 -41.58
C ASP A 23 13.89 -37.01 -41.27
N ASP A 24 14.41 -37.59 -40.23
CA ASP A 24 15.69 -38.21 -39.97
C ASP A 24 16.92 -37.41 -39.53
N ASP A 25 17.31 -37.91 -38.39
CA ASP A 25 18.56 -38.50 -37.93
C ASP A 25 19.74 -37.65 -37.42
N ASP A 26 20.03 -38.04 -36.17
CA ASP A 26 21.36 -38.34 -35.59
C ASP A 26 22.36 -37.20 -35.33
N GLU A 27 22.61 -36.93 -34.09
CA GLU A 27 23.74 -37.40 -33.30
C GLU A 27 23.86 -36.69 -31.95
N VAL A 28 23.93 -37.51 -30.91
CA VAL A 28 24.45 -37.11 -29.58
C VAL A 28 25.97 -37.33 -29.58
N PRO A 29 26.75 -36.46 -28.94
CA PRO A 29 27.31 -36.95 -27.71
C PRO A 29 27.45 -35.92 -26.57
N SER A 30 26.99 -36.34 -25.40
CA SER A 30 27.70 -36.42 -24.13
C SER A 30 28.69 -35.31 -23.78
N GLY A 31 28.36 -34.61 -22.67
CA GLY A 31 29.30 -33.73 -21.99
C GLY A 31 28.63 -32.99 -20.83
N ASN A 32 28.44 -33.69 -19.81
CA ASN A 32 28.47 -33.41 -18.39
C ASN A 32 28.90 -31.98 -18.03
N ASP A 33 27.96 -31.17 -17.47
CA ASP A 33 28.19 -30.43 -16.24
C ASP A 33 26.87 -29.88 -15.71
N ARG A 34 26.38 -30.59 -14.71
CA ARG A 34 25.24 -30.17 -13.91
C ARG A 34 25.70 -29.06 -12.95
N GLN A 35 25.64 -27.83 -13.35
CA GLN A 35 25.53 -26.73 -12.40
C GLN A 35 24.06 -26.43 -12.20
N ARG A 36 23.56 -26.97 -11.11
CA ARG A 36 22.30 -26.60 -10.47
C ARG A 36 22.33 -25.11 -10.17
N GLN A 37 21.80 -24.32 -11.06
CA GLN A 37 21.40 -22.95 -10.73
C GLN A 37 20.06 -23.05 -10.03
N GLU A 38 20.10 -22.90 -8.73
CA GLU A 38 18.91 -22.60 -7.93
C GLU A 38 18.26 -21.31 -8.48
N PRO A 39 16.95 -21.28 -8.65
CA PRO A 39 16.30 -20.04 -9.03
C PRO A 39 16.45 -19.06 -7.87
N ARG A 40 17.30 -18.06 -8.03
CA ARG A 40 17.27 -16.84 -7.23
C ARG A 40 15.83 -16.33 -7.26
N GLN A 41 15.14 -16.52 -6.17
CA GLN A 41 13.92 -15.79 -5.89
C GLN A 41 14.31 -14.31 -5.92
N GLU A 42 14.03 -13.68 -7.04
CA GLU A 42 13.90 -12.24 -7.08
C GLU A 42 12.79 -11.87 -6.09
N GLN A 43 13.21 -11.55 -4.88
CA GLN A 43 12.38 -10.77 -3.98
C GLN A 43 12.02 -9.50 -4.75
N ARG A 44 10.84 -9.50 -5.34
CA ARG A 44 10.19 -8.30 -5.80
C ARG A 44 10.16 -7.35 -4.61
N ARG A 45 11.16 -6.49 -4.55
CA ARG A 45 11.12 -5.29 -3.71
C ARG A 45 9.93 -4.51 -4.21
N SER A 46 8.77 -4.73 -3.58
CA SER A 46 7.67 -3.79 -3.67
C SER A 46 8.27 -2.44 -3.31
N GLY A 47 8.25 -1.51 -4.25
CA GLY A 47 8.71 -0.14 -4.05
C GLY A 47 7.86 0.54 -2.99
N GLY A 48 8.12 0.20 -1.73
CA GLY A 48 7.68 0.96 -0.59
C GLY A 48 8.42 2.29 -0.65
N ARG A 49 7.66 3.37 -0.57
CA ARG A 49 8.16 4.72 -0.29
C ARG A 49 9.30 4.61 0.72
N ASN A 50 10.42 5.25 0.44
CA ASN A 50 11.58 5.30 1.30
C ASN A 50 11.13 5.43 2.76
N SER A 51 11.07 4.32 3.46
CA SER A 51 11.01 4.32 4.91
C SER A 51 12.35 4.90 5.31
N ALA A 52 12.40 6.18 5.65
CA ALA A 52 13.52 6.72 6.36
C ALA A 52 13.80 5.72 7.47
N ASP A 53 15.02 5.22 7.51
CA ASP A 53 15.42 4.20 8.47
C ASP A 53 15.25 4.78 9.87
N THR A 54 14.10 4.48 10.49
CA THR A 54 13.71 4.99 11.80
C THR A 54 13.50 3.83 12.76
N PRO A 55 14.58 3.09 13.10
CA PRO A 55 14.48 1.87 13.89
C PRO A 55 13.88 2.10 15.28
N THR A 56 14.09 3.27 15.84
CA THR A 56 13.52 3.64 17.15
C THR A 56 12.01 3.83 17.07
N LEU A 57 11.51 4.51 16.04
CA LEU A 57 10.07 4.68 15.82
C LEU A 57 9.39 3.34 15.53
N ASP A 58 10.04 2.49 14.74
CA ASP A 58 9.50 1.17 14.39
C ASP A 58 9.46 0.23 15.61
N LYS A 59 10.34 0.45 16.58
CA LYS A 59 10.39 -0.36 17.83
C LYS A 59 9.31 0.05 18.83
N PHE A 60 9.02 1.35 18.98
CA PHE A 60 8.12 1.89 20.00
C PHE A 60 6.82 2.46 19.44
N GLY A 61 6.67 2.51 18.13
CA GLY A 61 5.52 3.09 17.45
C GLY A 61 4.77 2.07 16.60
N ASN A 62 3.51 2.40 16.34
CA ASN A 62 2.68 1.70 15.36
C ASN A 62 2.52 2.59 14.13
N ASP A 63 2.96 2.10 12.97
CA ASP A 63 2.87 2.82 11.71
C ASP A 63 1.44 2.74 11.14
N ILE A 64 0.70 3.82 11.31
CA ILE A 64 -0.69 3.93 10.86
C ILE A 64 -0.75 4.09 9.34
N THR A 65 0.23 4.79 8.74
CA THR A 65 0.28 4.93 7.27
C THR A 65 0.49 3.58 6.60
N ARG A 66 1.38 2.77 7.13
CA ARG A 66 1.58 1.41 6.64
C ARG A 66 0.32 0.54 6.81
N ALA A 67 -0.36 0.65 7.94
CA ALA A 67 -1.63 -0.03 8.15
C ALA A 67 -2.71 0.40 7.14
N ALA A 68 -2.72 1.69 6.74
CA ALA A 68 -3.58 2.21 5.69
C ALA A 68 -3.24 1.65 4.31
N GLU A 69 -1.95 1.56 3.96
CA GLU A 69 -1.47 0.99 2.70
C GLU A 69 -1.81 -0.50 2.57
N GLU A 70 -1.73 -1.23 3.68
CA GLU A 70 -2.08 -2.65 3.76
C GLU A 70 -3.60 -2.91 3.84
N GLY A 71 -4.43 -1.86 3.84
CA GLY A 71 -5.89 -1.96 3.90
C GLY A 71 -6.42 -2.46 5.24
N ARG A 72 -5.65 -2.33 6.33
CA ARG A 72 -6.05 -2.76 7.68
C ARG A 72 -6.88 -1.74 8.43
N LEU A 73 -7.04 -0.53 7.89
CA LEU A 73 -7.83 0.52 8.50
C LEU A 73 -9.22 0.60 7.88
N TYR A 74 -10.20 0.84 8.73
CA TYR A 74 -11.57 1.06 8.29
C TYR A 74 -11.79 2.52 7.86
N PRO A 75 -12.66 2.75 6.86
CA PRO A 75 -13.04 4.10 6.48
C PRO A 75 -13.75 4.80 7.63
N VAL A 76 -13.35 6.04 7.90
CA VAL A 76 -13.95 6.86 8.94
C VAL A 76 -15.10 7.68 8.34
N VAL A 77 -16.29 7.55 8.90
CA VAL A 77 -17.51 8.22 8.43
C VAL A 77 -17.91 9.31 9.42
N GLY A 78 -18.37 10.46 8.88
CA GLY A 78 -18.91 11.56 9.67
C GLY A 78 -17.88 12.43 10.38
N ARG A 79 -16.58 12.28 10.06
CA ARG A 79 -15.48 13.06 10.64
C ARG A 79 -14.65 13.80 9.58
N GLU A 80 -15.20 14.02 8.41
CA GLU A 80 -14.51 14.59 7.26
C GLU A 80 -13.97 16.00 7.56
N LYS A 81 -14.74 16.80 8.28
CA LYS A 81 -14.37 18.18 8.64
C LYS A 81 -13.21 18.23 9.61
N GLU A 82 -13.19 17.36 10.60
CA GLU A 82 -12.12 17.25 11.59
C GLU A 82 -10.83 16.75 10.94
N ILE A 83 -10.92 15.75 10.07
CA ILE A 83 -9.77 15.22 9.33
C ILE A 83 -9.19 16.29 8.38
N GLU A 84 -10.06 17.03 7.70
CA GLU A 84 -9.63 18.13 6.83
C GLU A 84 -8.95 19.24 7.62
N ARG A 85 -9.53 19.63 8.75
CA ARG A 85 -8.95 20.63 9.65
C ARG A 85 -7.58 20.19 10.19
N LEU A 86 -7.46 18.93 10.57
CA LEU A 86 -6.22 18.33 11.01
C LEU A 86 -5.14 18.41 9.90
N ALA A 87 -5.49 18.02 8.68
CA ALA A 87 -4.61 18.10 7.53
C ALA A 87 -4.18 19.55 7.21
N GLN A 88 -5.09 20.52 7.32
CA GLN A 88 -4.80 21.94 7.14
C GLN A 88 -3.75 22.43 8.14
N VAL A 89 -3.96 22.14 9.43
CA VAL A 89 -3.03 22.57 10.49
C VAL A 89 -1.65 21.94 10.29
N LEU A 90 -1.58 20.65 9.97
CA LEU A 90 -0.32 19.95 9.70
C LEU A 90 0.43 20.47 8.46
N SER A 91 -0.30 21.10 7.53
CA SER A 91 0.27 21.72 6.33
C SER A 91 0.86 23.12 6.57
N LEU A 92 0.65 23.70 7.74
CA LEU A 92 1.21 25.02 8.08
C LEU A 92 2.73 24.93 8.26
N ARG A 93 3.43 26.02 7.94
CA ARG A 93 4.88 26.14 8.16
C ARG A 93 5.26 26.34 9.62
N LYS A 94 4.38 26.99 10.36
CA LYS A 94 4.56 27.28 11.79
C LYS A 94 3.29 26.85 12.54
N LYS A 95 3.42 26.46 13.81
CA LYS A 95 2.30 26.01 14.65
C LYS A 95 1.51 24.87 14.03
N ASN A 96 2.23 23.90 13.47
CA ASN A 96 1.68 22.73 12.79
C ASN A 96 1.46 21.53 13.75
N ASN A 97 1.23 21.80 15.02
CA ASN A 97 0.99 20.81 16.06
C ASN A 97 -0.49 20.85 16.50
N PRO A 98 -1.40 20.15 15.82
CA PRO A 98 -2.79 20.10 16.23
C PRO A 98 -2.96 19.24 17.48
N VAL A 99 -3.95 19.63 18.32
CA VAL A 99 -4.35 18.87 19.49
C VAL A 99 -5.82 18.48 19.32
N LEU A 100 -6.12 17.19 19.48
CA LEU A 100 -7.47 16.66 19.47
C LEU A 100 -7.98 16.54 20.90
N ILE A 101 -9.00 17.33 21.23
CA ILE A 101 -9.61 17.38 22.56
C ILE A 101 -10.97 16.69 22.50
N GLY A 102 -11.30 15.94 23.52
CA GLY A 102 -12.59 15.25 23.64
C GLY A 102 -12.53 14.16 24.69
N GLU A 103 -13.69 13.66 25.07
CA GLU A 103 -13.83 12.56 26.02
C GLU A 103 -13.25 11.24 25.46
N PRO A 104 -12.94 10.27 26.32
CA PRO A 104 -12.57 8.93 25.88
C PRO A 104 -13.66 8.30 24.99
N GLY A 105 -13.27 7.62 23.93
CA GLY A 105 -14.21 6.91 23.05
C GLY A 105 -14.92 7.75 21.98
N VAL A 106 -14.74 9.07 21.95
CA VAL A 106 -15.38 9.92 20.92
C VAL A 106 -14.77 9.81 19.51
N GLY A 107 -13.77 8.98 19.32
CA GLY A 107 -13.18 8.72 18.00
C GLY A 107 -11.97 9.59 17.64
N LYS A 108 -11.21 10.11 18.62
CA LYS A 108 -9.97 10.87 18.35
C LYS A 108 -8.97 10.10 17.53
N SER A 109 -8.74 8.83 17.86
CA SER A 109 -7.82 7.95 17.12
C SER A 109 -8.33 7.67 15.70
N ALA A 110 -9.63 7.51 15.52
CA ALA A 110 -10.23 7.33 14.21
C ALA A 110 -9.99 8.52 13.26
N ILE A 111 -9.96 9.76 13.78
CA ILE A 111 -9.62 10.95 12.99
C ILE A 111 -8.18 10.86 12.45
N VAL A 112 -7.24 10.37 13.26
CA VAL A 112 -5.82 10.20 12.84
C VAL A 112 -5.69 9.06 11.81
N GLU A 113 -6.41 7.97 12.00
CA GLU A 113 -6.49 6.88 11.02
C GLU A 113 -7.09 7.35 9.69
N GLY A 114 -8.17 8.16 9.76
CA GLY A 114 -8.76 8.79 8.58
C GLY A 114 -7.80 9.74 7.85
N LEU A 115 -6.96 10.47 8.59
CA LEU A 115 -5.89 11.26 7.99
C LEU A 115 -4.88 10.38 7.26
N ALA A 116 -4.43 9.29 7.86
CA ALA A 116 -3.48 8.36 7.23
C ALA A 116 -4.07 7.77 5.93
N LEU A 117 -5.34 7.38 5.94
CA LEU A 117 -6.05 6.93 4.73
C LEU A 117 -6.06 8.01 3.63
N ARG A 118 -6.32 9.26 3.97
CA ARG A 118 -6.30 10.38 3.01
C ARG A 118 -4.90 10.66 2.47
N ILE A 119 -3.85 10.49 3.28
CA ILE A 119 -2.45 10.61 2.83
C ILE A 119 -2.13 9.54 1.79
N VAL A 120 -2.47 8.29 2.05
CA VAL A 120 -2.27 7.16 1.13
C VAL A 120 -3.06 7.36 -0.16
N GLN A 121 -4.31 7.83 -0.06
CA GLN A 121 -5.16 8.15 -1.21
C GLN A 121 -4.78 9.47 -1.92
N ARG A 122 -3.79 10.20 -1.41
CA ARG A 122 -3.37 11.52 -1.91
C ARG A 122 -4.48 12.57 -1.93
N LYS A 123 -5.43 12.46 -1.02
CA LYS A 123 -6.56 13.41 -0.83
C LYS A 123 -6.25 14.47 0.24
N VAL A 124 -5.02 14.91 0.30
CA VAL A 124 -4.52 15.95 1.22
C VAL A 124 -3.60 16.92 0.46
N SER A 125 -3.10 17.94 1.15
CA SER A 125 -2.08 18.84 0.58
C SER A 125 -0.82 18.07 0.18
N ARG A 126 -0.17 18.48 -0.91
CA ARG A 126 1.08 17.87 -1.42
C ARG A 126 2.19 17.79 -0.38
N ILE A 127 2.20 18.71 0.57
CA ILE A 127 3.18 18.73 1.68
C ILE A 127 3.11 17.46 2.53
N LEU A 128 1.93 16.83 2.59
CA LEU A 128 1.68 15.63 3.41
C LEU A 128 1.79 14.32 2.62
N PHE A 129 1.97 14.33 1.30
CA PHE A 129 1.95 13.12 0.47
C PHE A 129 2.98 12.06 0.86
N ASP A 130 4.16 12.49 1.31
CA ASP A 130 5.27 11.61 1.65
C ASP A 130 5.50 11.52 3.17
N LYS A 131 4.51 11.94 3.95
CA LYS A 131 4.60 11.90 5.41
C LYS A 131 4.06 10.58 5.94
N ARG A 132 4.76 10.04 6.92
CA ARG A 132 4.34 8.88 7.71
C ARG A 132 3.64 9.34 8.98
N VAL A 133 2.56 8.69 9.31
CA VAL A 133 1.85 8.85 10.59
C VAL A 133 2.19 7.66 11.46
N VAL A 134 2.90 7.90 12.55
CA VAL A 134 3.30 6.88 13.51
C VAL A 134 2.67 7.21 14.86
N SER A 135 1.92 6.28 15.41
CA SER A 135 1.37 6.39 16.75
C SER A 135 2.41 5.97 17.78
N LEU A 136 2.67 6.82 18.76
CA LEU A 136 3.59 6.55 19.84
C LEU A 136 2.82 6.45 21.17
N ASP A 137 3.07 5.40 21.92
CA ASP A 137 2.61 5.29 23.29
C ASP A 137 3.72 5.76 24.25
N MET A 138 3.50 6.91 24.86
CA MET A 138 4.47 7.52 25.77
C MET A 138 4.76 6.63 26.99
N ALA A 139 3.78 5.88 27.48
CA ALA A 139 3.99 4.96 28.59
C ALA A 139 4.95 3.83 28.23
N SER A 140 4.81 3.26 27.05
CA SER A 140 5.70 2.23 26.51
C SER A 140 7.11 2.75 26.27
N ILE A 141 7.27 3.98 25.83
CA ILE A 141 8.58 4.63 25.64
C ILE A 141 9.28 4.80 27.00
N VAL A 142 8.58 5.31 28.01
CA VAL A 142 9.14 5.51 29.35
C VAL A 142 9.55 4.18 29.98
N ALA A 143 8.70 3.15 29.84
CA ALA A 143 8.98 1.80 30.37
C ALA A 143 10.15 1.11 29.65
N GLY A 144 10.35 1.39 28.37
CA GLY A 144 11.44 0.85 27.53
C GLY A 144 12.78 1.56 27.68
N THR A 145 12.83 2.72 28.33
CA THR A 145 14.08 3.47 28.58
C THR A 145 14.65 3.08 29.95
N LYS A 146 15.93 2.67 29.92
CA LYS A 146 16.65 2.22 31.13
C LYS A 146 16.94 3.37 32.12
N TYR A 147 16.86 4.62 31.68
CA TYR A 147 17.11 5.83 32.47
C TYR A 147 16.07 6.92 32.13
N ARG A 148 15.45 7.51 33.16
CA ARG A 148 14.66 8.73 33.04
C ARG A 148 15.60 9.85 32.56
N GLY A 149 15.45 10.36 31.38
CA GLY A 149 16.28 11.44 30.83
C GLY A 149 16.86 11.19 29.44
N GLN A 150 16.53 10.07 28.81
CA GLN A 150 16.91 9.76 27.44
C GLN A 150 15.84 10.20 26.42
N PHE A 151 15.06 11.20 26.73
CA PHE A 151 14.05 11.78 25.84
C PHE A 151 14.63 12.92 25.04
#